data_22cf2a919653b4f31a3d43d38e6e0110
#
_entry.id   22cf2a919653b4f31a3d43d38e6e0110
#
_cell.length_a   1.000
_cell.length_b   1.000
_cell.length_c   1.000
_cell.angle_alpha   90.00
_cell.angle_beta   90.00
_cell.angle_gamma   90.00
#
_symmetry.space_group_name_H-M   'P 1'
#
loop_
_entity.id
_entity.type
_entity.pdbx_description
1 polymer ?
#
loop_
_entity_poly.entity_id
_entity_poly.type
_entity_poly.pdbx_seq_one_letter_code
_entity_poly.pdbx_strand_id
1 'polypeptide(L)'
;GGLPNEEMIVELDAGYMDGNTMAMGAVAGIKDFANPISIAKELSKDTVNCVLVAEGAEKYASKKGFERKTMLTDRAKQHYRKRVKEVREQELKPYDGHDTVGEVALDCAGKIVAGTSTSGLFMKKAGRIGDSPIVGGGFYADSEVGGATATGLGEDLMKGCISYEIVRKMKEGMGPQEACQRTVDELDAKLKKSRGFTGDLSVVAIDKDG
;
A
#
# COMPACT_ATOMS: atom_id res chain seq x y z
N GLY A 1 6.50 -13.55 -5.18
CA GLY A 1 5.07 -13.88 -5.18
C GLY A 1 4.40 -13.36 -3.93
N GLY A 2 3.13 -13.06 -4.04
CA GLY A 2 2.31 -12.59 -2.94
C GLY A 2 1.41 -13.68 -2.37
N LEU A 3 0.63 -13.32 -1.36
CA LEU A 3 -0.42 -14.16 -0.80
C LEU A 3 -1.68 -14.09 -1.67
N PRO A 4 -2.35 -15.23 -1.95
CA PRO A 4 -3.52 -15.23 -2.82
C PRO A 4 -4.78 -14.78 -2.09
N ASN A 5 -5.76 -14.33 -2.89
CA ASN A 5 -7.12 -14.05 -2.48
C ASN A 5 -7.93 -15.34 -2.21
N GLU A 6 -9.23 -15.23 -1.90
CA GLU A 6 -10.12 -16.36 -1.60
C GLU A 6 -10.30 -17.36 -2.77
N GLU A 7 -10.00 -16.95 -3.99
CA GLU A 7 -10.04 -17.77 -5.21
C GLU A 7 -8.67 -18.37 -5.59
N MET A 8 -7.69 -18.28 -4.70
CA MET A 8 -6.30 -18.70 -4.94
C MET A 8 -5.62 -17.94 -6.11
N ILE A 9 -5.98 -16.67 -6.31
CA ILE A 9 -5.39 -15.77 -7.29
C ILE A 9 -4.57 -14.69 -6.58
N VAL A 10 -3.35 -14.40 -7.07
CA VAL A 10 -2.54 -13.29 -6.54
C VAL A 10 -2.90 -12.02 -7.29
N GLU A 11 -3.50 -11.08 -6.59
CA GLU A 11 -3.78 -9.72 -7.03
C GLU A 11 -2.85 -8.76 -6.31
N LEU A 12 -2.14 -7.92 -7.05
CA LEU A 12 -1.13 -7.01 -6.54
C LEU A 12 -1.59 -5.57 -6.65
N ASP A 13 -1.21 -4.78 -5.65
CA ASP A 13 -1.45 -3.35 -5.59
C ASP A 13 -0.12 -2.63 -5.36
N ALA A 14 0.06 -1.45 -5.93
CA ALA A 14 1.22 -0.61 -5.70
C ALA A 14 0.90 0.86 -5.95
N GLY A 15 1.57 1.74 -5.20
CA GLY A 15 1.54 3.17 -5.39
C GLY A 15 2.93 3.78 -5.36
N TYR A 16 3.13 4.86 -6.09
CA TYR A 16 4.38 5.63 -6.15
C TYR A 16 4.06 7.12 -6.20
N MET A 17 4.82 7.93 -5.47
CA MET A 17 4.72 9.38 -5.53
C MET A 17 6.12 10.03 -5.49
N ASP A 18 6.32 10.99 -6.36
CA ASP A 18 7.47 11.87 -6.43
C ASP A 18 7.11 13.20 -5.76
N GLY A 19 7.64 13.45 -4.57
CA GLY A 19 7.34 14.65 -3.79
C GLY A 19 7.91 15.94 -4.37
N ASN A 20 8.84 15.87 -5.31
CA ASN A 20 9.40 17.05 -5.96
C ASN A 20 8.47 17.60 -7.06
N THR A 21 7.81 16.72 -7.79
CA THR A 21 6.95 17.05 -8.92
C THR A 21 5.46 16.85 -8.62
N MET A 22 5.15 16.28 -7.48
CA MET A 22 3.81 15.80 -7.11
C MET A 22 3.25 14.73 -8.07
N ALA A 23 4.07 14.18 -8.95
CA ALA A 23 3.69 13.13 -9.86
C ALA A 23 3.42 11.84 -9.08
N MET A 24 2.28 11.20 -9.36
CA MET A 24 1.89 9.96 -8.70
C MET A 24 1.37 8.94 -9.71
N GLY A 25 1.53 7.67 -9.39
CA GLY A 25 0.94 6.59 -10.15
C GLY A 25 0.56 5.44 -9.25
N ALA A 26 -0.50 4.72 -9.61
CA ALA A 26 -0.92 3.55 -8.86
C ALA A 26 -1.51 2.47 -9.77
N VAL A 27 -1.32 1.23 -9.37
CA VAL A 27 -1.99 0.07 -9.96
C VAL A 27 -2.65 -0.75 -8.86
N ALA A 28 -3.85 -1.27 -9.14
CA ALA A 28 -4.59 -2.08 -8.18
C ALA A 28 -5.21 -3.31 -8.85
N GLY A 29 -5.20 -4.44 -8.14
CA GLY A 29 -5.74 -5.70 -8.61
C GLY A 29 -5.04 -6.26 -9.86
N ILE A 30 -3.78 -5.86 -10.10
CA ILE A 30 -3.01 -6.34 -11.26
C ILE A 30 -2.52 -7.77 -11.03
N LYS A 31 -2.54 -8.60 -12.06
CA LYS A 31 -2.15 -10.02 -12.00
C LYS A 31 -0.94 -10.27 -12.90
N ASP A 32 -0.11 -11.22 -12.45
CA ASP A 32 1.00 -11.76 -13.25
C ASP A 32 2.06 -10.72 -13.70
N PHE A 33 2.42 -9.78 -12.81
CA PHE A 33 3.56 -8.87 -12.99
C PHE A 33 4.39 -8.81 -11.71
N ALA A 34 5.70 -9.05 -11.80
CA ALA A 34 6.58 -9.22 -10.64
C ALA A 34 6.79 -7.93 -9.82
N ASN A 35 6.77 -6.78 -10.49
CA ASN A 35 7.13 -5.49 -9.91
C ASN A 35 6.04 -4.43 -10.16
N PRO A 36 4.87 -4.51 -9.50
CA PRO A 36 3.78 -3.56 -9.72
C PRO A 36 4.18 -2.11 -9.39
N ILE A 37 5.11 -1.89 -8.45
CA ILE A 37 5.66 -0.56 -8.14
C ILE A 37 6.36 0.09 -9.35
N SER A 38 7.03 -0.68 -10.18
CA SER A 38 7.68 -0.17 -11.39
C SER A 38 6.65 0.28 -12.43
N ILE A 39 5.49 -0.40 -12.49
CA ILE A 39 4.37 -0.01 -13.36
C ILE A 39 3.73 1.28 -12.82
N ALA A 40 3.50 1.38 -11.50
CA ALA A 40 3.00 2.58 -10.85
C ALA A 40 3.93 3.78 -11.09
N LYS A 41 5.26 3.58 -10.98
CA LYS A 41 6.26 4.61 -11.30
C LYS A 41 6.23 5.01 -12.79
N GLU A 42 6.01 4.09 -13.72
CA GLU A 42 5.87 4.43 -15.14
C GLU A 42 4.58 5.23 -15.39
N LEU A 43 3.47 4.86 -14.73
CA LEU A 43 2.20 5.60 -14.79
C LEU A 43 2.32 7.02 -14.22
N SER A 44 3.18 7.27 -13.24
CA SER A 44 3.36 8.61 -12.67
C SER A 44 3.90 9.65 -13.65
N LYS A 45 4.39 9.22 -14.81
CA LYS A 45 4.78 10.12 -15.91
C LYS A 45 3.59 10.67 -16.70
N ASP A 46 2.42 10.04 -16.56
CA ASP A 46 1.19 10.48 -17.22
C ASP A 46 0.46 11.50 -16.32
N THR A 47 0.12 12.67 -16.89
CA THR A 47 -0.57 13.72 -16.14
C THR A 47 -2.02 13.33 -15.80
N VAL A 48 -2.63 12.51 -16.65
CA VAL A 48 -3.98 11.96 -16.49
C VAL A 48 -3.91 10.44 -16.67
N ASN A 49 -4.90 9.73 -16.16
CA ASN A 49 -4.92 8.26 -16.17
C ASN A 49 -3.75 7.61 -15.39
N CYS A 50 -3.26 8.29 -14.35
CA CYS A 50 -2.15 7.84 -13.53
C CYS A 50 -2.53 6.71 -12.53
N VAL A 51 -3.80 6.34 -12.44
CA VAL A 51 -4.29 5.21 -11.64
C VAL A 51 -5.04 4.24 -12.55
N LEU A 52 -4.56 3.01 -12.65
CA LEU A 52 -5.20 1.96 -13.45
C LEU A 52 -5.45 0.70 -12.60
N VAL A 53 -6.51 -0.03 -12.93
CA VAL A 53 -6.91 -1.22 -12.17
C VAL A 53 -7.06 -2.45 -13.07
N ALA A 54 -6.84 -3.63 -12.50
CA ALA A 54 -7.12 -4.94 -13.09
C ALA A 54 -6.64 -5.04 -14.55
N GLU A 55 -7.50 -5.47 -15.47
CA GLU A 55 -7.20 -5.68 -16.89
C GLU A 55 -6.65 -4.41 -17.57
N GLY A 56 -7.12 -3.21 -17.17
CA GLY A 56 -6.60 -1.95 -17.68
C GLY A 56 -5.13 -1.74 -17.33
N ALA A 57 -4.76 -2.01 -16.08
CA ALA A 57 -3.37 -1.97 -15.62
C ALA A 57 -2.50 -3.03 -16.33
N GLU A 58 -3.02 -4.25 -16.54
CA GLU A 58 -2.32 -5.33 -17.23
C GLU A 58 -2.04 -5.01 -18.71
N LYS A 59 -3.02 -4.43 -19.40
CA LYS A 59 -2.88 -3.97 -20.80
C LYS A 59 -1.83 -2.86 -20.90
N TYR A 60 -1.85 -1.90 -19.98
CA TYR A 60 -0.86 -0.84 -19.92
C TYR A 60 0.54 -1.41 -19.68
N ALA A 61 0.70 -2.25 -18.67
CA ALA A 61 1.97 -2.89 -18.35
C ALA A 61 2.57 -3.65 -19.53
N SER A 62 1.74 -4.47 -20.22
CA SER A 62 2.17 -5.21 -21.40
C SER A 62 2.57 -4.28 -22.54
N LYS A 63 1.82 -3.20 -22.80
CA LYS A 63 2.15 -2.19 -23.83
C LYS A 63 3.46 -1.46 -23.52
N LYS A 64 3.81 -1.27 -22.25
CA LYS A 64 5.07 -0.64 -21.81
C LYS A 64 6.23 -1.65 -21.73
N GLY A 65 6.04 -2.91 -22.10
CA GLY A 65 7.08 -3.92 -22.15
C GLY A 65 7.42 -4.59 -20.83
N PHE A 66 6.58 -4.45 -19.80
CA PHE A 66 6.74 -5.21 -18.56
C PHE A 66 6.44 -6.69 -18.81
N GLU A 67 7.33 -7.55 -18.28
CA GLU A 67 7.22 -8.99 -18.46
C GLU A 67 6.10 -9.59 -17.58
N ARG A 68 5.27 -10.44 -18.20
CA ARG A 68 4.30 -11.26 -17.46
C ARG A 68 5.00 -12.40 -16.74
N LYS A 69 4.67 -12.57 -15.46
CA LYS A 69 5.22 -13.64 -14.62
C LYS A 69 4.19 -14.07 -13.59
N THR A 70 3.86 -15.36 -13.57
CA THR A 70 2.96 -15.92 -12.56
C THR A 70 3.47 -15.65 -11.15
N MET A 71 2.63 -15.01 -10.34
CA MET A 71 2.98 -14.61 -8.98
C MET A 71 2.56 -15.64 -7.92
N LEU A 72 1.71 -16.60 -8.27
CA LEU A 72 1.27 -17.68 -7.39
C LEU A 72 2.36 -18.76 -7.28
N THR A 73 3.19 -18.69 -6.24
CA THR A 73 4.24 -19.67 -5.97
C THR A 73 3.69 -20.95 -5.35
N ASP A 74 4.44 -22.05 -5.44
CA ASP A 74 4.04 -23.33 -4.79
C ASP A 74 3.98 -23.20 -3.27
N ARG A 75 4.86 -22.37 -2.66
CA ARG A 75 4.77 -22.03 -1.24
C ARG A 75 3.44 -21.35 -0.91
N ALA A 76 3.02 -20.37 -1.70
CA ALA A 76 1.75 -19.67 -1.50
C ALA A 76 0.55 -20.62 -1.66
N LYS A 77 0.59 -21.53 -2.65
CA LYS A 77 -0.45 -22.58 -2.82
C LYS A 77 -0.56 -23.50 -1.61
N GLN A 78 0.58 -23.96 -1.08
CA GLN A 78 0.61 -24.83 0.11
C GLN A 78 0.07 -24.10 1.34
N HIS A 79 0.48 -22.83 1.53
CA HIS A 79 0.00 -21.99 2.62
C HIS A 79 -1.53 -21.78 2.53
N TYR A 80 -2.04 -21.47 1.34
CA TYR A 80 -3.47 -21.32 1.09
C TYR A 80 -4.25 -22.60 1.46
N ARG A 81 -3.81 -23.76 0.97
CA ARG A 81 -4.48 -25.06 1.25
C ARG A 81 -4.52 -25.38 2.74
N LYS A 82 -3.43 -25.10 3.46
CA LYS A 82 -3.36 -25.26 4.91
C LYS A 82 -4.38 -24.33 5.59
N ARG A 83 -4.39 -23.05 5.23
CA ARG A 83 -5.29 -22.05 5.83
C ARG A 83 -6.76 -22.35 5.58
N VAL A 84 -7.13 -22.76 4.36
CA VAL A 84 -8.51 -23.18 4.06
C VAL A 84 -8.98 -24.30 4.98
N LYS A 85 -8.09 -25.28 5.27
CA LYS A 85 -8.41 -26.36 6.20
C LYS A 85 -8.61 -25.82 7.62
N GLU A 86 -7.70 -24.99 8.12
CA GLU A 86 -7.78 -24.37 9.44
C GLU A 86 -9.05 -23.52 9.61
N VAL A 87 -9.39 -22.70 8.64
CA VAL A 87 -10.61 -21.86 8.64
C VAL A 87 -11.86 -22.73 8.73
N ARG A 88 -11.91 -23.84 7.98
CA ARG A 88 -13.06 -24.77 8.01
C ARG A 88 -13.18 -25.54 9.31
N GLU A 89 -12.05 -26.00 9.89
CA GLU A 89 -12.02 -26.83 11.10
C GLU A 89 -12.21 -26.01 12.39
N GLN A 90 -11.78 -24.74 12.41
CA GLN A 90 -11.72 -23.92 13.62
C GLN A 90 -12.63 -22.68 13.56
N GLU A 91 -13.44 -22.54 12.51
CA GLU A 91 -14.30 -21.37 12.28
C GLU A 91 -13.56 -20.02 12.36
N LEU A 92 -12.27 -20.00 11.97
CA LEU A 92 -11.43 -18.82 12.01
C LEU A 92 -11.83 -17.83 10.90
N LYS A 93 -11.55 -16.56 11.12
CA LYS A 93 -11.63 -15.57 10.05
C LYS A 93 -10.59 -15.91 8.97
N PRO A 94 -10.93 -15.85 7.68
CA PRO A 94 -10.01 -16.18 6.59
C PRO A 94 -8.81 -15.23 6.53
N TYR A 95 -9.04 -13.95 6.85
CA TYR A 95 -8.01 -12.91 6.77
C TYR A 95 -7.00 -13.03 7.90
N ASP A 96 -5.76 -13.31 7.55
CA ASP A 96 -4.68 -13.46 8.52
C ASP A 96 -3.38 -12.93 7.92
N GLY A 97 -2.86 -11.84 8.49
CA GLY A 97 -1.64 -11.19 8.04
C GLY A 97 -1.77 -10.40 6.73
N HIS A 98 -0.77 -9.62 6.48
CA HIS A 98 -0.56 -8.81 5.28
C HIS A 98 0.92 -8.89 4.89
N ASP A 99 1.24 -8.55 3.62
CA ASP A 99 2.60 -8.62 3.07
C ASP A 99 3.03 -7.31 2.41
N THR A 100 2.62 -6.19 2.98
CA THR A 100 2.93 -4.87 2.44
C THR A 100 4.38 -4.47 2.69
N VAL A 101 5.02 -3.96 1.67
CA VAL A 101 6.28 -3.22 1.74
C VAL A 101 6.00 -1.75 1.46
N GLY A 102 6.49 -0.88 2.33
CA GLY A 102 6.45 0.57 2.18
C GLY A 102 7.83 1.18 2.34
N GLU A 103 8.17 2.14 1.51
CA GLU A 103 9.47 2.82 1.52
C GLU A 103 9.29 4.31 1.29
N VAL A 104 10.07 5.10 2.04
CA VAL A 104 10.28 6.52 1.78
C VAL A 104 11.77 6.73 1.62
N ALA A 105 12.18 7.38 0.53
CA ALA A 105 13.58 7.63 0.24
C ALA A 105 13.83 9.12 0.00
N LEU A 106 14.92 9.63 0.61
CA LEU A 106 15.47 10.97 0.41
C LEU A 106 16.81 10.84 -0.31
N ASP A 107 16.99 11.52 -1.44
CA ASP A 107 18.26 11.56 -2.14
C ASP A 107 19.13 12.75 -1.73
N CYS A 108 20.38 12.76 -2.19
CA CYS A 108 21.35 13.83 -1.90
C CYS A 108 20.99 15.19 -2.53
N ALA A 109 20.01 15.26 -3.41
CA ALA A 109 19.48 16.49 -3.97
C ALA A 109 18.23 17.00 -3.22
N GLY A 110 17.85 16.35 -2.12
CA GLY A 110 16.67 16.72 -1.32
C GLY A 110 15.34 16.22 -1.91
N LYS A 111 15.40 15.32 -2.89
CA LYS A 111 14.19 14.74 -3.48
C LYS A 111 13.67 13.60 -2.62
N ILE A 112 12.39 13.67 -2.26
CA ILE A 112 11.70 12.60 -1.52
C ILE A 112 10.74 11.86 -2.45
N VAL A 113 10.78 10.54 -2.36
CA VAL A 113 9.80 9.66 -3.01
C VAL A 113 9.20 8.71 -1.98
N ALA A 114 7.94 8.35 -2.17
CA ALA A 114 7.28 7.32 -1.38
C ALA A 114 6.67 6.25 -2.29
N GLY A 115 6.67 5.01 -1.83
CA GLY A 115 6.10 3.92 -2.59
C GLY A 115 5.71 2.73 -1.74
N THR A 116 4.70 2.00 -2.21
CA THR A 116 4.14 0.81 -1.56
C THR A 116 3.93 -0.30 -2.56
N SER A 117 4.01 -1.54 -2.09
CA SER A 117 3.71 -2.73 -2.89
C SER A 117 3.16 -3.83 -1.99
N THR A 118 2.07 -4.47 -2.39
CA THR A 118 1.39 -5.49 -1.60
C THR A 118 0.64 -6.50 -2.46
N SER A 119 0.31 -7.68 -1.88
CA SER A 119 -0.77 -8.53 -2.37
C SER A 119 -2.04 -8.43 -1.49
N GLY A 120 -2.02 -7.53 -0.50
CA GLY A 120 -3.13 -7.28 0.40
C GLY A 120 -3.23 -8.30 1.54
N LEU A 121 -4.43 -8.51 2.05
CA LEU A 121 -4.69 -9.49 3.09
C LEU A 121 -4.73 -10.91 2.50
N PHE A 122 -4.18 -11.86 3.24
CA PHE A 122 -4.28 -13.28 2.87
C PHE A 122 -5.74 -13.73 2.84
N MET A 123 -6.14 -14.43 1.78
CA MET A 123 -7.51 -14.85 1.51
C MET A 123 -8.53 -13.69 1.47
N LYS A 124 -8.09 -12.48 1.10
CA LYS A 124 -8.99 -11.36 0.84
C LYS A 124 -10.05 -11.73 -0.18
N LYS A 125 -11.17 -11.01 -0.18
CA LYS A 125 -12.14 -11.12 -1.28
C LYS A 125 -11.50 -10.76 -2.61
N ALA A 126 -11.87 -11.45 -3.68
CA ALA A 126 -11.43 -11.11 -5.02
C ALA A 126 -11.76 -9.64 -5.33
N GLY A 127 -10.77 -8.89 -5.83
CA GLY A 127 -10.90 -7.45 -6.11
C GLY A 127 -10.82 -6.52 -4.90
N ARG A 128 -10.59 -7.03 -3.67
CA ARG A 128 -10.36 -6.15 -2.50
C ARG A 128 -9.04 -5.41 -2.64
N ILE A 129 -9.10 -4.10 -2.43
CA ILE A 129 -7.97 -3.19 -2.40
C ILE A 129 -7.82 -2.63 -0.99
N GLY A 130 -6.59 -2.56 -0.47
CA GLY A 130 -6.22 -1.87 0.76
C GLY A 130 -5.76 -0.44 0.51
N ASP A 131 -5.04 0.09 1.49
CA ASP A 131 -4.46 1.44 1.45
C ASP A 131 -3.33 1.60 0.43
N SER A 132 -2.58 0.53 0.13
CA SER A 132 -1.31 0.61 -0.59
C SER A 132 -1.36 1.32 -1.96
N PRO A 133 -2.40 1.20 -2.81
CA PRO A 133 -2.47 1.97 -4.05
C PRO A 133 -3.16 3.33 -3.90
N ILE A 134 -3.55 3.71 -2.67
CA ILE A 134 -4.33 4.93 -2.41
C ILE A 134 -3.42 6.02 -1.89
N VAL A 135 -3.23 7.07 -2.70
CA VAL A 135 -2.47 8.26 -2.29
C VAL A 135 -3.08 8.91 -1.04
N GLY A 136 -2.23 9.26 -0.09
CA GLY A 136 -2.64 9.79 1.21
C GLY A 136 -3.00 8.70 2.24
N GLY A 137 -3.43 7.52 1.79
CA GLY A 137 -3.64 6.35 2.65
C GLY A 137 -2.34 5.57 2.84
N GLY A 138 -1.93 4.82 1.83
CA GLY A 138 -0.75 3.96 1.89
C GLY A 138 0.58 4.70 1.72
N PHE A 139 0.60 5.82 1.00
CA PHE A 139 1.81 6.58 0.71
C PHE A 139 1.50 8.06 0.47
N TYR A 140 2.46 8.92 0.79
CA TYR A 140 2.46 10.34 0.41
C TYR A 140 3.87 10.91 0.45
N ALA A 141 4.20 11.83 -0.46
CA ALA A 141 5.48 12.54 -0.49
C ALA A 141 5.31 14.00 -0.91
N ASP A 142 6.02 14.89 -0.23
CA ASP A 142 6.20 16.31 -0.54
C ASP A 142 7.66 16.65 -0.20
N SER A 143 8.51 16.89 -1.19
CA SER A 143 9.95 17.11 -0.95
C SER A 143 10.26 18.38 -0.16
N GLU A 144 9.33 19.31 -0.05
CA GLU A 144 9.50 20.49 0.82
C GLU A 144 9.24 20.18 2.30
N VAL A 145 8.64 19.02 2.61
CA VAL A 145 8.19 18.64 3.95
C VAL A 145 8.74 17.29 4.39
N GLY A 146 8.39 16.23 3.67
CA GLY A 146 8.71 14.86 4.02
C GLY A 146 7.88 13.83 3.27
N GLY A 147 7.99 12.58 3.66
CA GLY A 147 7.20 11.49 3.10
C GLY A 147 6.83 10.46 4.15
N ALA A 148 5.76 9.72 3.87
CA ALA A 148 5.28 8.66 4.74
C ALA A 148 4.68 7.50 3.95
N THR A 149 4.79 6.28 4.51
CA THR A 149 4.08 5.09 4.05
C THR A 149 3.47 4.34 5.23
N ALA A 150 2.43 3.55 4.92
CA ALA A 150 1.68 2.83 5.93
C ALA A 150 1.48 1.35 5.58
N THR A 151 1.29 0.52 6.60
CA THR A 151 0.89 -0.88 6.52
C THR A 151 0.05 -1.29 7.71
N GLY A 152 -0.80 -2.29 7.55
CA GLY A 152 -1.68 -2.78 8.61
C GLY A 152 -3.06 -3.12 8.05
N LEU A 153 -4.12 -2.77 8.80
CA LEU A 153 -5.47 -2.91 8.28
C LEU A 153 -5.79 -1.74 7.33
N GLY A 154 -5.69 -2.00 6.03
CA GLY A 154 -5.80 -0.98 4.99
C GLY A 154 -7.06 -0.14 5.06
N GLU A 155 -8.20 -0.75 5.41
CA GLU A 155 -9.47 -0.06 5.59
C GLU A 155 -9.43 0.99 6.70
N ASP A 156 -8.59 0.81 7.73
CA ASP A 156 -8.43 1.78 8.80
C ASP A 156 -7.47 2.89 8.42
N LEU A 157 -6.36 2.51 7.79
CA LEU A 157 -5.36 3.45 7.28
C LEU A 157 -5.98 4.44 6.28
N MET A 158 -6.82 3.94 5.35
CA MET A 158 -7.55 4.79 4.38
C MET A 158 -8.49 5.79 5.04
N LYS A 159 -9.22 5.37 6.11
CA LYS A 159 -10.15 6.27 6.82
C LYS A 159 -9.46 7.47 7.47
N GLY A 160 -8.20 7.30 7.82
CA GLY A 160 -7.38 8.37 8.39
C GLY A 160 -6.61 9.18 7.35
N CYS A 161 -6.56 8.77 6.08
CA CYS A 161 -5.60 9.29 5.10
C CYS A 161 -4.19 9.40 5.72
N ILE A 162 -3.77 8.31 6.40
CA ILE A 162 -2.75 8.36 7.46
C ILE A 162 -1.40 8.90 6.97
N SER A 163 -0.97 8.52 5.77
CA SER A 163 0.30 8.99 5.21
C SER A 163 0.29 10.49 4.89
N TYR A 164 -0.82 10.99 4.34
CA TYR A 164 -1.00 12.43 4.12
C TYR A 164 -1.06 13.21 5.44
N GLU A 165 -1.80 12.70 6.43
CA GLU A 165 -1.95 13.36 7.72
C GLU A 165 -0.62 13.49 8.48
N ILE A 166 0.27 12.48 8.38
CA ILE A 166 1.62 12.54 8.92
C ILE A 166 2.42 13.67 8.27
N VAL A 167 2.45 13.73 6.93
CA VAL A 167 3.18 14.79 6.19
C VAL A 167 2.57 16.17 6.48
N ARG A 168 1.25 16.27 6.59
CA ARG A 168 0.57 17.50 6.99
C ARG A 168 1.02 18.01 8.37
N LYS A 169 1.11 17.10 9.36
CA LYS A 169 1.60 17.46 10.71
C LYS A 169 3.08 17.87 10.70
N MET A 170 3.91 17.21 9.89
CA MET A 170 5.30 17.65 9.69
C MET A 170 5.36 19.06 9.06
N LYS A 171 4.48 19.38 8.11
CA LYS A 171 4.36 20.72 7.53
C LYS A 171 3.97 21.79 8.57
N GLU A 172 3.25 21.42 9.62
CA GLU A 172 2.92 22.27 10.76
C GLU A 172 4.03 22.38 11.81
N GLY A 173 5.19 21.75 11.56
CA GLY A 173 6.38 21.87 12.40
C GLY A 173 6.63 20.71 13.37
N MET A 174 5.87 19.61 13.30
CA MET A 174 6.17 18.41 14.08
C MET A 174 7.33 17.64 13.46
N GLY A 175 8.18 17.05 14.29
CA GLY A 175 9.17 16.08 13.82
C GLY A 175 8.50 14.78 13.35
N PRO A 176 9.17 13.96 12.51
CA PRO A 176 8.59 12.74 11.95
C PRO A 176 8.04 11.77 13.00
N GLN A 177 8.79 11.54 14.05
CA GLN A 177 8.41 10.64 15.15
C GLN A 177 7.12 11.10 15.85
N GLU A 178 7.02 12.40 16.17
CA GLU A 178 5.85 12.98 16.83
C GLU A 178 4.63 12.95 15.89
N ALA A 179 4.83 13.32 14.62
CA ALA A 179 3.78 13.30 13.62
C ALA A 179 3.19 11.89 13.41
N CYS A 180 4.06 10.86 13.33
CA CYS A 180 3.65 9.47 13.26
C CYS A 180 2.85 9.04 14.49
N GLN A 181 3.42 9.22 15.69
CA GLN A 181 2.79 8.78 16.93
C GLN A 181 1.42 9.44 17.12
N ARG A 182 1.37 10.75 16.97
CA ARG A 182 0.11 11.52 17.14
C ARG A 182 -0.96 11.13 16.15
N THR A 183 -0.59 10.91 14.87
CA THR A 183 -1.55 10.50 13.84
C THR A 183 -2.11 9.11 14.13
N VAL A 184 -1.26 8.16 14.53
CA VAL A 184 -1.69 6.80 14.91
C VAL A 184 -2.62 6.85 16.12
N ASP A 185 -2.24 7.58 17.18
CA ASP A 185 -3.03 7.67 18.43
C ASP A 185 -4.40 8.32 18.20
N GLU A 186 -4.46 9.40 17.41
CA GLU A 186 -5.72 10.09 17.08
C GLU A 186 -6.66 9.19 16.25
N LEU A 187 -6.11 8.47 15.27
CA LEU A 187 -6.89 7.54 14.44
C LEU A 187 -7.38 6.34 15.27
N ASP A 188 -6.51 5.74 16.07
CA ASP A 188 -6.86 4.65 16.98
C ASP A 188 -7.99 5.04 17.94
N ALA A 189 -7.86 6.17 18.62
CA ALA A 189 -8.88 6.69 19.54
C ALA A 189 -10.22 6.93 18.82
N LYS A 190 -10.18 7.51 17.61
CA LYS A 190 -11.37 7.78 16.81
C LYS A 190 -12.08 6.50 16.38
N LEU A 191 -11.33 5.51 15.92
CA LEU A 191 -11.87 4.22 15.48
C LEU A 191 -12.42 3.42 16.66
N LYS A 192 -11.73 3.35 17.79
CA LYS A 192 -12.22 2.72 19.02
C LYS A 192 -13.50 3.37 19.53
N LYS A 193 -13.57 4.70 19.52
CA LYS A 193 -14.78 5.43 19.90
C LYS A 193 -15.96 5.12 18.98
N SER A 194 -15.72 4.97 17.67
CA SER A 194 -16.81 4.79 16.69
C SER A 194 -17.32 3.36 16.57
N ARG A 195 -16.47 2.35 16.78
CA ARG A 195 -16.80 0.93 16.52
C ARG A 195 -16.24 -0.07 17.53
N GLY A 196 -15.55 0.40 18.59
CA GLY A 196 -15.05 -0.44 19.68
C GLY A 196 -13.68 -1.07 19.46
N PHE A 197 -13.09 -0.99 18.26
CA PHE A 197 -11.78 -1.59 17.95
C PHE A 197 -11.04 -0.84 16.84
N THR A 198 -9.73 -1.08 16.74
CA THR A 198 -8.86 -0.67 15.63
C THR A 198 -8.06 -1.87 15.17
N GLY A 199 -7.77 -1.96 13.87
CA GLY A 199 -6.79 -2.89 13.32
C GLY A 199 -5.36 -2.39 13.51
N ASP A 200 -4.39 -3.16 13.02
CA ASP A 200 -2.99 -2.75 13.07
C ASP A 200 -2.76 -1.48 12.23
N LEU A 201 -2.04 -0.53 12.82
CA LEU A 201 -1.64 0.73 12.21
C LEU A 201 -0.11 0.88 12.36
N SER A 202 0.63 0.66 11.29
CA SER A 202 2.08 0.80 11.25
C SER A 202 2.49 1.80 10.18
N VAL A 203 3.41 2.71 10.51
CA VAL A 203 3.83 3.80 9.64
C VAL A 203 5.34 4.02 9.72
N VAL A 204 5.91 4.50 8.63
CA VAL A 204 7.27 5.03 8.58
C VAL A 204 7.24 6.39 7.89
N ALA A 205 8.06 7.33 8.35
CA ALA A 205 8.18 8.65 7.75
C ALA A 205 9.60 9.19 7.90
N ILE A 206 9.97 10.06 6.98
CA ILE A 206 11.15 10.94 7.08
C ILE A 206 10.72 12.37 6.76
N ASP A 207 11.42 13.36 7.32
CA ASP A 207 11.29 14.74 6.86
C ASP A 207 12.32 15.10 5.78
N LYS A 208 12.32 16.37 5.36
CA LYS A 208 13.24 16.87 4.32
C LYS A 208 14.72 16.86 4.72
N ASP A 209 15.00 16.68 5.99
CA ASP A 209 16.35 16.68 6.56
C ASP A 209 16.86 15.24 6.83
N GLY A 210 15.97 14.21 6.75
CA GLY A 210 16.26 12.78 6.86
C GLY A 210 16.04 12.19 8.25
#